data_1a9b8f30ba0ac397ad733dbe7d1584b9
#
_entry.id   1a9b8f30ba0ac397ad733dbe7d1584b9
#
_cell.length_a   1.000
_cell.length_b   1.000
_cell.length_c   1.000
_cell.angle_alpha   90.00
_cell.angle_beta   90.00
_cell.angle_gamma   90.00
#
_symmetry.space_group_name_H-M   'P 1'
#
loop_
_entity.id
_entity.type
_entity.pdbx_description
1 polymer ?
#
loop_
_entity_poly.entity_id
_entity_poly.type
_entity_poly.pdbx_seq_one_letter_code
_entity_poly.pdbx_strand_id
1 'polypeptide(L)'
;MDKQKAVQKMTEVMAKFVGYTGKVLPDDVTAKLIELAERETQPLAKEIYKTMFENQRLAKQLDRPSCQDTGVIQFFVRCGANFPLIGELEELLREAVLRATREAPLRHNSVETFDEYNTGKNVGKGTPSVFWEIVPDSGECEIHTYMAGGGCSLPGKATVLMPGMGYEGVVKFVMDIMTSYGINACPPLLVGVGVGTSIDVASLLSKKALMRPLGSRNPNDRAALTEKLLEEGINKIGLGPQGMSGASSVMGVHIENCARHPSVIAVAVNVGCWSHRKGHIVWDEQLSFAVKSHKEFAL
;
A
#
# COMPACT_ATOMS: atom_id res chain seq x y z
N MET A 1 -11.83 -30.23 8.65
CA MET A 1 -10.34 -30.25 8.64
C MET A 1 -9.89 -29.96 10.08
N ASP A 2 -8.86 -30.66 10.57
CA ASP A 2 -8.29 -30.37 11.89
C ASP A 2 -7.79 -28.91 11.92
N LYS A 3 -8.10 -28.20 13.00
CA LYS A 3 -7.80 -26.76 13.15
C LYS A 3 -6.31 -26.46 12.97
N GLN A 4 -5.44 -27.32 13.50
CA GLN A 4 -3.99 -27.15 13.38
C GLN A 4 -3.52 -27.26 11.94
N LYS A 5 -4.06 -28.22 11.17
CA LYS A 5 -3.78 -28.35 9.74
C LYS A 5 -4.31 -27.16 8.94
N ALA A 6 -5.45 -26.62 9.33
CA ALA A 6 -6.03 -25.42 8.72
C ALA A 6 -5.11 -24.19 8.90
N VAL A 7 -4.66 -23.95 10.13
CA VAL A 7 -3.70 -22.89 10.46
C VAL A 7 -2.41 -23.05 9.65
N GLN A 8 -1.86 -24.27 9.63
CA GLN A 8 -0.62 -24.55 8.88
C GLN A 8 -0.78 -24.25 7.38
N LYS A 9 -1.88 -24.72 6.77
CA LYS A 9 -2.19 -24.47 5.34
C LYS A 9 -2.28 -22.97 5.05
N MET A 10 -3.06 -22.24 5.85
CA MET A 10 -3.24 -20.80 5.64
C MET A 10 -1.93 -20.04 5.85
N THR A 11 -1.13 -20.39 6.87
CA THR A 11 0.20 -19.82 7.10
C THR A 11 1.11 -20.01 5.90
N GLU A 12 1.12 -21.20 5.32
CA GLU A 12 1.94 -21.52 4.14
C GLU A 12 1.54 -20.68 2.93
N VAL A 13 0.24 -20.60 2.64
CA VAL A 13 -0.28 -19.78 1.54
C VAL A 13 0.05 -18.31 1.75
N MET A 14 -0.18 -17.78 2.96
CA MET A 14 0.13 -16.38 3.27
C MET A 14 1.62 -16.07 3.20
N ALA A 15 2.50 -16.99 3.62
CA ALA A 15 3.93 -16.82 3.49
C ALA A 15 4.36 -16.71 2.02
N LYS A 16 3.88 -17.61 1.17
CA LYS A 16 4.13 -17.56 -0.28
C LYS A 16 3.56 -16.28 -0.90
N PHE A 17 2.36 -15.88 -0.50
CA PHE A 17 1.72 -14.67 -1.01
C PHE A 17 2.46 -13.39 -0.62
N VAL A 18 2.90 -13.26 0.63
CA VAL A 18 3.75 -12.14 1.09
C VAL A 18 5.06 -12.10 0.30
N GLY A 19 5.73 -13.24 0.15
CA GLY A 19 6.96 -13.34 -0.65
C GLY A 19 6.75 -12.95 -2.10
N TYR A 20 5.64 -13.40 -2.70
CA TYR A 20 5.27 -13.07 -4.09
C TYR A 20 4.99 -11.57 -4.26
N THR A 21 4.24 -10.98 -3.33
CA THR A 21 3.97 -9.52 -3.32
C THR A 21 5.25 -8.69 -3.27
N GLY A 22 6.31 -9.19 -2.64
CA GLY A 22 7.63 -8.54 -2.62
C GLY A 22 8.39 -8.59 -3.95
N LYS A 23 8.07 -9.56 -4.81
CA LYS A 23 8.77 -9.85 -6.07
C LYS A 23 8.04 -9.34 -7.30
N VAL A 24 6.72 -9.39 -7.30
CA VAL A 24 5.85 -9.09 -8.44
C VAL A 24 4.91 -7.96 -8.08
N LEU A 25 4.82 -6.96 -8.94
CA LEU A 25 3.84 -5.88 -8.78
C LEU A 25 2.42 -6.38 -9.09
N PRO A 26 1.39 -5.87 -8.40
CA PRO A 26 0.02 -6.22 -8.74
C PRO A 26 -0.36 -5.75 -10.15
N ASP A 27 -1.34 -6.44 -10.73
CA ASP A 27 -1.75 -6.25 -12.12
C ASP A 27 -2.15 -4.81 -12.44
N ASP A 28 -2.85 -4.14 -11.52
CA ASP A 28 -3.31 -2.76 -11.69
C ASP A 28 -2.14 -1.75 -11.69
N VAL A 29 -1.12 -1.97 -10.87
CA VAL A 29 0.10 -1.13 -10.85
C VAL A 29 0.90 -1.33 -12.13
N THR A 30 1.08 -2.59 -12.56
CA THR A 30 1.78 -2.91 -13.79
C THR A 30 1.11 -2.26 -15.00
N ALA A 31 -0.22 -2.42 -15.12
CA ALA A 31 -0.99 -1.79 -16.20
C ALA A 31 -0.88 -0.27 -16.20
N LYS A 32 -0.91 0.35 -15.02
CA LYS A 32 -0.77 1.81 -14.90
C LYS A 32 0.62 2.30 -15.30
N LEU A 33 1.68 1.61 -14.91
CA LEU A 33 3.03 1.97 -15.33
C LEU A 33 3.21 1.89 -16.83
N ILE A 34 2.62 0.89 -17.49
CA ILE A 34 2.62 0.78 -18.96
C ILE A 34 1.90 1.98 -19.58
N GLU A 35 0.69 2.30 -19.11
CA GLU A 35 -0.06 3.47 -19.57
C GLU A 35 0.75 4.77 -19.46
N LEU A 36 1.44 4.98 -18.32
CA LEU A 36 2.25 6.18 -18.09
C LEU A 36 3.47 6.23 -19.01
N ALA A 37 4.13 5.10 -19.23
CA ALA A 37 5.26 4.98 -20.12
C ALA A 37 4.91 5.27 -21.59
N GLU A 38 3.72 4.83 -22.05
CA GLU A 38 3.22 5.09 -23.41
C GLU A 38 2.94 6.59 -23.65
N ARG A 39 2.49 7.31 -22.63
CA ARG A 39 2.20 8.75 -22.69
C ARG A 39 3.45 9.62 -22.51
N GLU A 40 4.56 9.05 -22.06
CA GLU A 40 5.77 9.81 -21.79
C GLU A 40 6.42 10.29 -23.08
N THR A 41 6.89 11.54 -23.09
CA THR A 41 7.54 12.16 -24.24
C THR A 41 9.02 12.45 -24.04
N GLN A 42 9.42 12.67 -22.78
CA GLN A 42 10.80 13.01 -22.42
C GLN A 42 11.73 11.80 -22.60
N PRO A 43 12.85 11.92 -23.35
CA PRO A 43 13.73 10.79 -23.63
C PRO A 43 14.27 10.11 -22.37
N LEU A 44 14.75 10.88 -21.39
CA LEU A 44 15.28 10.34 -20.14
C LEU A 44 14.21 9.58 -19.33
N ALA A 45 13.01 10.15 -19.22
CA ALA A 45 11.89 9.52 -18.52
C ALA A 45 11.49 8.18 -19.18
N LYS A 46 11.52 8.11 -20.53
CA LYS A 46 11.30 6.84 -21.25
C LYS A 46 12.34 5.77 -20.89
N GLU A 47 13.62 6.13 -20.79
CA GLU A 47 14.67 5.19 -20.37
C GLU A 47 14.48 4.73 -18.92
N ILE A 48 14.00 5.60 -18.02
CA ILE A 48 13.67 5.23 -16.64
C ILE A 48 12.53 4.20 -16.63
N TYR A 49 11.45 4.40 -17.40
CA TYR A 49 10.37 3.38 -17.49
C TYR A 49 10.88 2.05 -18.03
N LYS A 50 11.71 2.05 -19.06
CA LYS A 50 12.34 0.82 -19.57
C LYS A 50 13.14 0.11 -18.47
N THR A 51 13.91 0.86 -17.68
CA THR A 51 14.67 0.33 -16.56
C THR A 51 13.76 -0.26 -15.47
N MET A 52 12.62 0.38 -15.18
CA MET A 52 11.61 -0.15 -14.24
C MET A 52 11.05 -1.49 -14.74
N PHE A 53 10.70 -1.60 -16.03
CA PHE A 53 10.19 -2.86 -16.60
C PHE A 53 11.25 -3.95 -16.63
N GLU A 54 12.49 -3.60 -16.98
CA GLU A 54 13.61 -4.56 -16.92
C GLU A 54 13.87 -5.04 -15.49
N ASN A 55 13.81 -4.16 -14.51
CA ASN A 55 13.89 -4.53 -13.10
C ASN A 55 12.78 -5.54 -12.70
N GLN A 56 11.53 -5.32 -13.12
CA GLN A 56 10.43 -6.24 -12.87
C GLN A 56 10.64 -7.60 -13.55
N ARG A 57 11.12 -7.58 -14.80
CA ARG A 57 11.46 -8.79 -15.55
C ARG A 57 12.55 -9.60 -14.84
N LEU A 58 13.62 -8.94 -14.41
CA LEU A 58 14.73 -9.58 -13.68
C LEU A 58 14.30 -10.10 -12.31
N ALA A 59 13.51 -9.33 -11.56
CA ALA A 59 12.97 -9.76 -10.26
C ALA A 59 12.18 -11.08 -10.38
N LYS A 60 11.32 -11.19 -11.39
CA LYS A 60 10.56 -12.40 -11.70
C LYS A 60 11.48 -13.54 -12.16
N GLN A 61 12.40 -13.29 -13.08
CA GLN A 61 13.32 -14.30 -13.63
C GLN A 61 14.27 -14.88 -12.59
N LEU A 62 14.80 -14.02 -11.72
CA LEU A 62 15.78 -14.39 -10.70
C LEU A 62 15.14 -14.81 -9.37
N ASP A 63 13.82 -14.75 -9.30
CA ASP A 63 13.04 -15.01 -8.08
C ASP A 63 13.53 -14.17 -6.89
N ARG A 64 13.68 -12.86 -7.09
CA ARG A 64 14.18 -11.90 -6.09
C ARG A 64 13.21 -10.74 -5.88
N PRO A 65 13.23 -10.08 -4.71
CA PRO A 65 12.46 -8.87 -4.48
C PRO A 65 12.75 -7.79 -5.53
N SER A 66 11.71 -7.07 -5.93
CA SER A 66 11.78 -6.03 -6.96
C SER A 66 12.48 -4.75 -6.48
N CYS A 67 12.74 -4.62 -5.19
CA CYS A 67 13.45 -3.49 -4.58
C CYS A 67 14.32 -3.98 -3.43
N GLN A 68 15.50 -3.38 -3.22
CA GLN A 68 16.36 -3.69 -2.07
C GLN A 68 15.70 -3.33 -0.73
N ASP A 69 14.83 -2.32 -0.70
CA ASP A 69 13.97 -2.04 0.43
C ASP A 69 12.64 -2.78 0.23
N THR A 70 12.54 -3.97 0.80
CA THR A 70 11.33 -4.78 0.70
C THR A 70 10.18 -4.24 1.56
N GLY A 71 10.45 -3.25 2.39
CA GLY A 71 9.47 -2.51 3.16
C GLY A 71 9.09 -3.17 4.49
N VAL A 72 8.38 -2.40 5.31
CA VAL A 72 7.70 -2.89 6.51
C VAL A 72 6.35 -3.46 6.10
N ILE A 73 6.03 -4.65 6.59
CA ILE A 73 4.81 -5.38 6.21
C ILE A 73 3.67 -4.96 7.14
N GLN A 74 2.53 -4.63 6.54
CA GLN A 74 1.29 -4.28 7.21
C GLN A 74 0.14 -5.07 6.60
N PHE A 75 -0.82 -5.45 7.41
CA PHE A 75 -2.04 -6.13 6.97
C PHE A 75 -3.26 -5.28 7.28
N PHE A 76 -4.16 -5.16 6.31
CA PHE A 76 -5.49 -4.61 6.49
C PHE A 76 -6.46 -5.78 6.32
N VAL A 77 -7.08 -6.17 7.41
CA VAL A 77 -7.89 -7.39 7.50
C VAL A 77 -9.34 -7.00 7.72
N ARG A 78 -10.19 -7.33 6.76
CA ARG A 78 -11.64 -7.27 6.88
C ARG A 78 -12.16 -8.68 7.04
N CYS A 79 -12.46 -9.07 8.29
CA CYS A 79 -12.73 -10.44 8.67
C CYS A 79 -14.15 -10.62 9.20
N GLY A 80 -14.84 -11.62 8.69
CA GLY A 80 -16.12 -12.04 9.21
C GLY A 80 -16.02 -12.58 10.65
N ALA A 81 -16.98 -12.22 11.50
CA ALA A 81 -17.02 -12.69 12.88
C ALA A 81 -17.12 -14.22 12.99
N ASN A 82 -17.64 -14.88 11.94
CA ASN A 82 -17.77 -16.33 11.86
C ASN A 82 -16.60 -16.99 11.10
N PHE A 83 -15.55 -16.26 10.73
CA PHE A 83 -14.41 -16.86 10.04
C PHE A 83 -13.70 -17.88 10.93
N PRO A 84 -13.45 -19.10 10.46
CA PRO A 84 -13.04 -20.23 11.31
C PRO A 84 -11.71 -20.02 12.07
N LEU A 85 -10.82 -19.18 11.55
CA LEU A 85 -9.48 -18.95 12.11
C LEU A 85 -9.28 -17.50 12.63
N ILE A 86 -10.36 -16.77 12.90
CA ILE A 86 -10.26 -15.38 13.35
C ILE A 86 -9.39 -15.21 14.60
N GLY A 87 -9.46 -16.15 15.55
CA GLY A 87 -8.69 -16.12 16.79
C GLY A 87 -7.20 -16.45 16.62
N GLU A 88 -6.82 -17.10 15.54
CA GLU A 88 -5.43 -17.49 15.21
C GLU A 88 -4.78 -16.56 14.20
N LEU A 89 -5.55 -15.68 13.56
CA LEU A 89 -5.15 -14.99 12.34
C LEU A 89 -3.94 -14.07 12.56
N GLU A 90 -3.85 -13.37 13.68
CA GLU A 90 -2.72 -12.47 13.95
C GLU A 90 -1.39 -13.23 14.08
N GLU A 91 -1.37 -14.33 14.86
CA GLU A 91 -0.16 -15.15 15.01
C GLU A 91 0.18 -15.90 13.70
N LEU A 92 -0.84 -16.35 12.97
CA LEU A 92 -0.69 -16.95 11.66
C LEU A 92 -0.02 -15.98 10.66
N LEU A 93 -0.47 -14.72 10.61
CA LEU A 93 0.13 -13.69 9.75
C LEU A 93 1.56 -13.35 10.19
N ARG A 94 1.82 -13.32 11.49
CA ARG A 94 3.15 -13.13 12.04
C ARG A 94 4.12 -14.25 11.61
N GLU A 95 3.70 -15.51 11.72
CA GLU A 95 4.49 -16.66 11.28
C GLU A 95 4.67 -16.66 9.75
N ALA A 96 3.64 -16.29 9.00
CA ALA A 96 3.73 -16.14 7.55
C ALA A 96 4.81 -15.11 7.14
N VAL A 97 4.92 -13.99 7.86
CA VAL A 97 5.97 -12.99 7.63
C VAL A 97 7.36 -13.54 7.97
N LEU A 98 7.51 -14.30 9.06
CA LEU A 98 8.77 -14.96 9.41
C LEU A 98 9.24 -15.92 8.31
N ARG A 99 8.33 -16.73 7.79
CA ARG A 99 8.62 -17.67 6.68
C ARG A 99 8.94 -16.92 5.40
N ALA A 100 8.09 -15.95 4.98
CA ALA A 100 8.33 -15.14 3.80
C ALA A 100 9.68 -14.42 3.84
N THR A 101 10.09 -13.92 5.00
CA THR A 101 11.37 -13.23 5.16
C THR A 101 12.57 -14.12 4.82
N ARG A 102 12.49 -15.42 5.17
CA ARG A 102 13.56 -16.38 4.86
C ARG A 102 13.48 -16.92 3.43
N GLU A 103 12.26 -17.29 2.99
CA GLU A 103 12.03 -17.98 1.73
C GLU A 103 12.11 -17.05 0.51
N ALA A 104 11.69 -15.79 0.66
CA ALA A 104 11.70 -14.78 -0.41
C ALA A 104 12.90 -13.81 -0.34
N PRO A 105 13.94 -14.08 0.41
CA PRO A 105 14.98 -13.28 1.04
C PRO A 105 14.64 -11.78 1.17
N LEU A 106 13.59 -11.49 1.95
CA LEU A 106 13.21 -10.10 2.24
C LEU A 106 14.25 -9.46 3.16
N ARG A 107 14.52 -8.16 2.94
CA ARG A 107 15.38 -7.38 3.82
C ARG A 107 14.78 -7.31 5.23
N HIS A 108 15.65 -7.35 6.25
CA HIS A 108 15.24 -7.26 7.65
C HIS A 108 14.97 -5.79 8.01
N ASN A 109 13.71 -5.40 8.03
CA ASN A 109 13.27 -4.00 8.21
C ASN A 109 12.60 -3.74 9.58
N SER A 110 12.62 -4.71 10.51
CA SER A 110 12.06 -4.53 11.85
C SER A 110 13.16 -4.19 12.84
N VAL A 111 13.09 -2.97 13.39
CA VAL A 111 14.02 -2.45 14.41
C VAL A 111 13.22 -2.14 15.67
N GLU A 112 13.67 -2.63 16.82
CA GLU A 112 13.11 -2.25 18.13
C GLU A 112 13.45 -0.77 18.41
N THR A 113 12.42 0.06 18.55
CA THR A 113 12.51 1.51 18.36
C THR A 113 13.50 2.20 19.32
N PHE A 114 13.46 1.90 20.61
CA PHE A 114 14.29 2.57 21.61
C PHE A 114 15.63 1.88 21.85
N ASP A 115 15.69 0.58 21.60
CA ASP A 115 16.92 -0.21 21.71
C ASP A 115 17.78 -0.14 20.44
N GLU A 116 17.23 0.44 19.35
CA GLU A 116 17.85 0.53 18.01
C GLU A 116 18.40 -0.82 17.52
N TYR A 117 17.75 -1.90 17.95
CA TYR A 117 18.15 -3.26 17.64
C TYR A 117 17.36 -3.80 16.47
N ASN A 118 18.04 -4.13 15.37
CA ASN A 118 17.42 -4.84 14.24
C ASN A 118 17.17 -6.30 14.62
N THR A 119 15.90 -6.73 14.57
CA THR A 119 15.49 -8.07 14.98
C THR A 119 16.05 -9.21 14.11
N GLY A 120 16.67 -8.88 12.97
CA GLY A 120 17.15 -9.86 11.98
C GLY A 120 16.02 -10.55 11.19
N LYS A 121 14.81 -9.98 11.23
CA LYS A 121 13.60 -10.49 10.60
C LYS A 121 12.60 -9.32 10.40
N ASN A 122 11.41 -9.56 9.82
CA ASN A 122 10.36 -8.55 9.67
C ASN A 122 9.27 -8.65 10.75
N VAL A 123 9.64 -9.17 11.90
CA VAL A 123 8.78 -9.32 13.08
C VAL A 123 9.48 -8.73 14.30
N GLY A 124 8.77 -7.90 15.03
CA GLY A 124 9.22 -7.22 16.26
C GLY A 124 8.02 -6.87 17.12
N LYS A 125 8.21 -5.96 18.09
CA LYS A 125 7.11 -5.46 18.93
C LYS A 125 6.10 -4.69 18.07
N GLY A 126 4.84 -5.19 17.98
CA GLY A 126 3.79 -4.58 17.17
C GLY A 126 4.01 -4.63 15.65
N THR A 127 4.94 -5.47 15.17
CA THR A 127 5.23 -5.65 13.74
C THR A 127 5.21 -7.14 13.39
N PRO A 128 4.52 -7.57 12.30
CA PRO A 128 3.73 -6.76 11.37
C PRO A 128 2.51 -6.10 12.05
N SER A 129 2.16 -4.88 11.63
CA SER A 129 0.93 -4.23 12.10
C SER A 129 -0.29 -4.84 11.40
N VAL A 130 -1.31 -5.19 12.16
CA VAL A 130 -2.57 -5.73 11.65
C VAL A 130 -3.70 -4.76 12.00
N PHE A 131 -4.38 -4.23 10.99
CA PHE A 131 -5.53 -3.33 11.14
C PHE A 131 -6.81 -4.11 10.85
N TRP A 132 -7.71 -4.16 11.82
CA TRP A 132 -8.91 -4.98 11.81
C TRP A 132 -10.16 -4.19 11.44
N GLU A 133 -11.02 -4.84 10.64
CA GLU A 133 -12.41 -4.50 10.45
C GLU A 133 -13.22 -5.79 10.57
N ILE A 134 -14.07 -5.87 11.59
CA ILE A 134 -14.91 -7.06 11.83
C ILE A 134 -16.25 -6.88 11.14
N VAL A 135 -16.63 -7.88 10.35
CA VAL A 135 -17.91 -7.92 9.63
C VAL A 135 -18.84 -8.88 10.32
N PRO A 136 -19.98 -8.41 10.86
CA PRO A 136 -20.98 -9.28 11.45
C PRO A 136 -21.50 -10.31 10.44
N ASP A 137 -21.90 -11.47 10.92
CA ASP A 137 -22.61 -12.52 10.16
C ASP A 137 -21.92 -12.99 8.87
N SER A 138 -20.62 -12.81 8.75
CA SER A 138 -19.81 -13.26 7.62
C SER A 138 -18.82 -14.34 8.04
N GLY A 139 -18.54 -15.29 7.16
CA GLY A 139 -17.47 -16.28 7.27
C GLY A 139 -16.28 -16.03 6.34
N GLU A 140 -16.26 -14.89 5.63
CA GLU A 140 -15.15 -14.52 4.72
C GLU A 140 -14.08 -13.71 5.45
N CYS A 141 -12.84 -13.81 4.96
CA CYS A 141 -11.72 -12.99 5.43
C CYS A 141 -10.96 -12.40 4.24
N GLU A 142 -11.01 -11.10 4.10
CA GLU A 142 -10.30 -10.32 3.11
C GLU A 142 -9.04 -9.74 3.73
N ILE A 143 -7.88 -9.98 3.12
CA ILE A 143 -6.58 -9.55 3.62
C ILE A 143 -5.84 -8.78 2.53
N HIS A 144 -5.57 -7.51 2.81
CA HIS A 144 -4.63 -6.73 2.04
C HIS A 144 -3.26 -6.77 2.73
N THR A 145 -2.24 -7.16 1.98
CA THR A 145 -0.83 -7.07 2.37
C THR A 145 -0.24 -5.81 1.77
N TYR A 146 0.43 -5.01 2.58
CA TYR A 146 1.13 -3.79 2.12
C TYR A 146 2.58 -3.80 2.57
N MET A 147 3.48 -3.50 1.65
CA MET A 147 4.93 -3.46 1.89
C MET A 147 5.45 -2.05 1.61
N ALA A 148 5.60 -1.24 2.67
CA ALA A 148 6.01 0.16 2.58
C ALA A 148 7.50 0.32 2.87
N GLY A 149 8.27 0.76 1.87
CA GLY A 149 9.68 1.15 2.05
C GLY A 149 9.83 2.45 2.83
N GLY A 150 11.03 2.71 3.35
CA GLY A 150 11.34 3.92 4.11
C GLY A 150 11.14 5.21 3.32
N GLY A 151 11.50 5.22 2.03
CA GLY A 151 11.26 6.35 1.13
C GLY A 151 9.78 6.68 0.98
N CYS A 152 8.92 5.66 0.93
CA CYS A 152 7.45 5.85 0.89
C CYS A 152 6.89 6.39 2.21
N SER A 153 7.55 6.08 3.33
CA SER A 153 7.10 6.52 4.65
C SER A 153 7.46 7.97 4.96
N LEU A 154 8.52 8.50 4.35
CA LEU A 154 9.03 9.86 4.61
C LEU A 154 8.01 10.97 4.29
N PRO A 155 7.23 10.93 3.19
CA PRO A 155 6.18 11.91 2.93
C PRO A 155 4.94 11.76 3.82
N GLY A 156 4.86 10.69 4.63
CA GLY A 156 3.73 10.46 5.54
C GLY A 156 3.57 11.60 6.53
N LYS A 157 2.48 12.36 6.43
CA LYS A 157 2.15 13.50 7.29
C LYS A 157 0.67 13.52 7.63
N ALA A 158 0.35 14.06 8.80
CA ALA A 158 -1.02 14.27 9.23
C ALA A 158 -1.14 15.59 10.00
N THR A 159 -2.30 16.23 9.89
CA THR A 159 -2.61 17.48 10.59
C THR A 159 -4.11 17.61 10.83
N VAL A 160 -4.45 18.57 11.68
CA VAL A 160 -5.83 18.99 11.92
C VAL A 160 -5.96 20.45 11.48
N LEU A 161 -6.81 20.68 10.49
CA LEU A 161 -7.07 22.02 9.95
C LEU A 161 -8.27 22.66 10.63
N MET A 162 -8.25 23.98 10.76
CA MET A 162 -9.43 24.75 11.15
C MET A 162 -10.49 24.70 10.04
N PRO A 163 -11.79 24.65 10.36
CA PRO A 163 -12.85 24.48 9.37
C PRO A 163 -12.90 25.63 8.33
N GLY A 164 -12.47 26.84 8.72
CA GLY A 164 -12.36 27.97 7.81
C GLY A 164 -11.34 27.82 6.69
N MET A 165 -10.41 26.88 6.80
CA MET A 165 -9.49 26.54 5.70
C MET A 165 -10.15 25.71 4.59
N GLY A 166 -11.30 25.10 4.88
CA GLY A 166 -12.07 24.33 3.91
C GLY A 166 -11.28 23.19 3.26
N TYR A 167 -11.80 22.68 2.17
CA TYR A 167 -11.10 21.64 1.38
C TYR A 167 -9.95 22.19 0.55
N GLU A 168 -9.89 23.52 0.34
CA GLU A 168 -8.70 24.17 -0.21
C GLU A 168 -7.47 23.98 0.70
N GLY A 169 -7.69 24.04 2.02
CA GLY A 169 -6.66 23.71 3.00
C GLY A 169 -6.17 22.26 2.90
N VAL A 170 -7.07 21.31 2.61
CA VAL A 170 -6.71 19.92 2.36
C VAL A 170 -5.86 19.81 1.10
N VAL A 171 -6.28 20.44 -0.01
CA VAL A 171 -5.52 20.45 -1.27
C VAL A 171 -4.14 21.06 -1.06
N LYS A 172 -4.07 22.22 -0.38
CA LYS A 172 -2.79 22.88 -0.07
C LYS A 172 -1.87 21.95 0.74
N PHE A 173 -2.40 21.30 1.78
CA PHE A 173 -1.62 20.38 2.62
C PHE A 173 -1.03 19.23 1.80
N VAL A 174 -1.80 18.62 0.90
CA VAL A 174 -1.33 17.55 0.00
C VAL A 174 -0.24 18.09 -0.92
N MET A 175 -0.46 19.23 -1.56
CA MET A 175 0.50 19.84 -2.50
C MET A 175 1.80 20.24 -1.81
N ASP A 176 1.75 20.80 -0.60
CA ASP A 176 2.95 21.16 0.19
C ASP A 176 3.81 19.91 0.50
N ILE A 177 3.17 18.76 0.78
CA ILE A 177 3.87 17.49 1.00
C ILE A 177 4.51 17.00 -0.30
N MET A 178 3.77 17.04 -1.40
CA MET A 178 4.27 16.53 -2.68
C MET A 178 5.45 17.36 -3.22
N THR A 179 5.39 18.68 -3.07
CA THR A 179 6.49 19.56 -3.47
C THR A 179 7.73 19.41 -2.59
N SER A 180 7.54 19.15 -1.28
CA SER A 180 8.63 19.05 -0.32
C SER A 180 9.29 17.68 -0.26
N TYR A 181 8.51 16.60 -0.42
CA TYR A 181 8.95 15.23 -0.14
C TYR A 181 8.64 14.23 -1.25
N GLY A 182 7.86 14.60 -2.27
CA GLY A 182 7.41 13.66 -3.30
C GLY A 182 8.55 12.94 -4.02
N ILE A 183 9.65 13.63 -4.28
CA ILE A 183 10.83 13.07 -4.94
C ILE A 183 11.47 11.93 -4.12
N ASN A 184 11.40 11.99 -2.79
CA ASN A 184 12.02 11.00 -1.90
C ASN A 184 11.36 9.63 -1.97
N ALA A 185 10.12 9.55 -2.45
CA ALA A 185 9.34 8.32 -2.50
C ALA A 185 9.40 7.60 -3.86
N CYS A 186 10.38 7.90 -4.70
CA CYS A 186 10.59 7.26 -6.00
C CYS A 186 9.34 7.31 -6.91
N PRO A 187 8.99 8.48 -7.50
CA PRO A 187 7.84 8.61 -8.40
C PRO A 187 7.95 7.71 -9.66
N PRO A 188 6.82 7.47 -10.37
CA PRO A 188 5.48 8.03 -10.13
C PRO A 188 4.83 7.44 -8.89
N LEU A 189 4.14 8.28 -8.12
CA LEU A 189 3.58 7.94 -6.81
C LEU A 189 2.12 7.53 -6.89
N LEU A 190 1.67 6.65 -6.01
CA LEU A 190 0.27 6.57 -5.60
C LEU A 190 0.10 7.39 -4.33
N VAL A 191 -0.77 8.38 -4.35
CA VAL A 191 -1.03 9.25 -3.19
C VAL A 191 -2.34 8.85 -2.53
N GLY A 192 -2.26 8.44 -1.28
CA GLY A 192 -3.41 8.15 -0.43
C GLY A 192 -3.68 9.31 0.52
N VAL A 193 -4.89 9.84 0.48
CA VAL A 193 -5.36 10.92 1.35
C VAL A 193 -6.47 10.38 2.24
N GLY A 194 -6.38 10.63 3.53
CA GLY A 194 -7.44 10.33 4.49
C GLY A 194 -8.02 11.61 5.06
N VAL A 195 -9.34 11.71 5.08
CA VAL A 195 -10.05 12.82 5.75
C VAL A 195 -11.07 12.23 6.72
N GLY A 196 -10.94 12.55 8.00
CA GLY A 196 -11.77 11.85 8.98
C GLY A 196 -12.01 12.59 10.29
N THR A 197 -12.50 11.83 11.27
CA THR A 197 -12.90 12.30 12.59
C THR A 197 -11.73 12.88 13.38
N SER A 198 -10.57 12.21 13.30
CA SER A 198 -9.37 12.53 14.08
C SER A 198 -8.11 12.19 13.26
N ILE A 199 -6.95 12.61 13.74
CA ILE A 199 -5.67 12.45 13.03
C ILE A 199 -5.27 10.99 12.83
N ASP A 200 -5.52 10.13 13.79
CA ASP A 200 -5.29 8.69 13.77
C ASP A 200 -6.20 8.00 12.74
N VAL A 201 -7.49 8.34 12.73
CA VAL A 201 -8.45 7.85 11.73
C VAL A 201 -8.08 8.33 10.33
N ALA A 202 -7.74 9.60 10.15
CA ALA A 202 -7.30 10.13 8.86
C ALA A 202 -6.02 9.41 8.37
N SER A 203 -5.07 9.12 9.27
CA SER A 203 -3.85 8.38 8.95
C SER A 203 -4.13 6.94 8.50
N LEU A 204 -5.04 6.25 9.17
CA LEU A 204 -5.47 4.91 8.75
C LEU A 204 -6.18 4.94 7.40
N LEU A 205 -7.09 5.90 7.20
CA LEU A 205 -7.82 6.08 5.93
C LEU A 205 -6.88 6.37 4.77
N SER A 206 -5.85 7.20 4.96
CA SER A 206 -4.86 7.49 3.91
C SER A 206 -4.10 6.24 3.47
N LYS A 207 -3.83 5.30 4.38
CA LYS A 207 -3.26 3.99 4.02
C LYS A 207 -4.26 3.06 3.35
N LYS A 208 -5.52 3.03 3.81
CA LYS A 208 -6.59 2.29 3.14
C LYS A 208 -6.79 2.78 1.70
N ALA A 209 -6.67 4.08 1.46
CA ALA A 209 -6.73 4.67 0.12
C ALA A 209 -5.66 4.08 -0.83
N LEU A 210 -4.46 3.76 -0.33
CA LEU A 210 -3.40 3.11 -1.12
C LEU A 210 -3.74 1.66 -1.52
N MET A 211 -4.65 0.99 -0.79
CA MET A 211 -5.06 -0.38 -1.10
C MET A 211 -6.10 -0.46 -2.20
N ARG A 212 -6.78 0.62 -2.52
CA ARG A 212 -7.77 0.66 -3.61
C ARG A 212 -7.13 0.30 -4.96
N PRO A 213 -7.90 -0.31 -5.88
CA PRO A 213 -7.44 -0.54 -7.26
C PRO A 213 -7.09 0.79 -7.94
N LEU A 214 -5.96 0.82 -8.65
CA LEU A 214 -5.59 1.96 -9.48
C LEU A 214 -6.64 2.21 -10.57
N GLY A 215 -6.96 3.47 -10.81
CA GLY A 215 -8.03 3.88 -11.72
C GLY A 215 -9.41 3.94 -11.08
N SER A 216 -9.61 3.41 -9.85
CA SER A 216 -10.85 3.62 -9.11
C SER A 216 -11.00 5.08 -8.64
N ARG A 217 -12.24 5.52 -8.41
CA ARG A 217 -12.55 6.82 -7.84
C ARG A 217 -13.40 6.68 -6.59
N ASN A 218 -13.35 7.68 -5.73
CA ASN A 218 -14.22 7.73 -4.56
C ASN A 218 -15.70 7.74 -4.99
N PRO A 219 -16.59 7.00 -4.31
CA PRO A 219 -18.02 6.99 -4.66
C PRO A 219 -18.73 8.34 -4.42
N ASN A 220 -18.14 9.26 -3.67
CA ASN A 220 -18.63 10.61 -3.52
C ASN A 220 -18.05 11.49 -4.65
N ASP A 221 -18.91 12.10 -5.46
CA ASP A 221 -18.52 12.89 -6.63
C ASP A 221 -17.55 14.04 -6.31
N ARG A 222 -17.73 14.71 -5.17
CA ARG A 222 -16.84 15.81 -4.74
C ARG A 222 -15.45 15.30 -4.38
N ALA A 223 -15.39 14.16 -3.71
CA ALA A 223 -14.12 13.51 -3.40
C ALA A 223 -13.44 13.00 -4.68
N ALA A 224 -14.19 12.38 -5.60
CA ALA A 224 -13.69 11.94 -6.90
C ALA A 224 -13.14 13.10 -7.75
N LEU A 225 -13.83 14.23 -7.75
CA LEU A 225 -13.36 15.46 -8.40
C LEU A 225 -12.05 15.96 -7.74
N THR A 226 -11.97 15.92 -6.41
CA THR A 226 -10.76 16.34 -5.68
C THR A 226 -9.59 15.39 -5.97
N GLU A 227 -9.82 14.08 -6.07
CA GLU A 227 -8.80 13.09 -6.50
C GLU A 227 -8.21 13.50 -7.87
N LYS A 228 -9.09 13.82 -8.83
CA LYS A 228 -8.69 14.23 -10.18
C LYS A 228 -7.90 15.54 -10.17
N LEU A 229 -8.37 16.57 -9.47
CA LEU A 229 -7.69 17.86 -9.37
C LEU A 229 -6.32 17.76 -8.71
N LEU A 230 -6.20 16.93 -7.67
CA LEU A 230 -4.91 16.67 -7.04
C LEU A 230 -3.96 15.92 -7.98
N GLU A 231 -4.44 14.92 -8.71
CA GLU A 231 -3.66 14.18 -9.71
C GLU A 231 -3.10 15.12 -10.79
N GLU A 232 -3.96 15.99 -11.34
CA GLU A 232 -3.57 17.01 -12.31
C GLU A 232 -2.57 18.02 -11.72
N GLY A 233 -2.80 18.48 -10.49
CA GLY A 233 -1.94 19.44 -9.79
C GLY A 233 -0.55 18.87 -9.50
N ILE A 234 -0.49 17.65 -8.99
CA ILE A 234 0.80 17.01 -8.66
C ILE A 234 1.60 16.69 -9.94
N ASN A 235 0.94 16.30 -11.03
CA ASN A 235 1.62 16.11 -12.30
C ASN A 235 2.26 17.40 -12.83
N LYS A 236 1.66 18.58 -12.57
CA LYS A 236 2.25 19.87 -12.93
C LYS A 236 3.52 20.22 -12.17
N ILE A 237 3.81 19.57 -11.02
CA ILE A 237 5.09 19.73 -10.33
C ILE A 237 6.24 19.22 -11.22
N GLY A 238 5.98 18.23 -12.08
CA GLY A 238 6.95 17.74 -13.05
C GLY A 238 8.05 16.87 -12.46
N LEU A 239 7.77 16.14 -11.36
CA LEU A 239 8.75 15.22 -10.76
C LEU A 239 9.21 14.17 -11.77
N GLY A 240 8.27 13.57 -12.49
CA GLY A 240 8.54 12.50 -13.43
C GLY A 240 9.06 11.21 -12.78
N PRO A 241 9.33 10.15 -13.57
CA PRO A 241 9.80 8.89 -13.04
C PRO A 241 11.17 9.06 -12.36
N GLN A 242 11.30 8.55 -11.14
CA GLN A 242 12.48 8.66 -10.27
C GLN A 242 12.92 10.11 -9.97
N GLY A 243 12.05 11.11 -10.17
CA GLY A 243 12.40 12.52 -9.99
C GLY A 243 13.26 13.11 -11.11
N MET A 244 13.32 12.45 -12.27
CA MET A 244 14.13 12.86 -13.42
C MET A 244 13.35 13.68 -14.46
N SER A 245 12.32 14.38 -14.00
CA SER A 245 11.34 15.08 -14.83
C SER A 245 10.53 14.15 -15.76
N GLY A 246 9.40 14.61 -16.23
CA GLY A 246 8.53 13.84 -17.12
C GLY A 246 7.07 14.22 -16.97
N ALA A 247 6.22 13.62 -17.80
CA ALA A 247 4.80 13.93 -17.89
C ALA A 247 4.01 13.50 -16.64
N SER A 248 4.45 12.47 -15.94
CA SER A 248 3.69 11.86 -14.85
C SER A 248 4.50 11.76 -13.55
N SER A 249 4.05 12.48 -12.53
CA SER A 249 4.59 12.42 -11.17
C SER A 249 3.84 11.42 -10.29
N VAL A 250 2.60 11.08 -10.66
CA VAL A 250 1.74 10.15 -9.93
C VAL A 250 1.09 9.10 -10.83
N MET A 251 0.86 7.92 -10.27
CA MET A 251 0.02 6.87 -10.85
C MET A 251 -1.47 7.15 -10.58
N GLY A 252 -1.75 7.89 -9.52
CA GLY A 252 -3.10 8.26 -9.11
C GLY A 252 -3.13 8.91 -7.73
N VAL A 253 -4.28 9.49 -7.42
CA VAL A 253 -4.62 10.01 -6.09
C VAL A 253 -5.91 9.37 -5.64
N HIS A 254 -5.92 8.79 -4.44
CA HIS A 254 -7.11 8.21 -3.83
C HIS A 254 -7.42 8.90 -2.51
N ILE A 255 -8.70 9.19 -2.27
CA ILE A 255 -9.19 9.78 -1.02
C ILE A 255 -10.11 8.77 -0.33
N GLU A 256 -9.84 8.44 0.92
CA GLU A 256 -10.78 7.76 1.80
C GLU A 256 -11.26 8.72 2.88
N ASN A 257 -12.54 8.65 3.21
CA ASN A 257 -13.11 9.58 4.16
C ASN A 257 -14.17 8.94 5.06
N CYS A 258 -14.33 9.52 6.24
CA CYS A 258 -15.46 9.29 7.13
C CYS A 258 -16.00 10.62 7.66
N ALA A 259 -17.07 10.55 8.46
CA ALA A 259 -17.62 11.75 9.10
C ALA A 259 -16.58 12.44 10.00
N ARG A 260 -16.64 13.76 10.09
CA ARG A 260 -15.75 14.58 10.89
C ARG A 260 -16.51 15.45 11.89
N HIS A 261 -15.80 15.95 12.88
CA HIS A 261 -16.31 17.00 13.75
C HIS A 261 -16.49 18.31 12.98
N PRO A 262 -17.59 19.08 13.18
CA PRO A 262 -17.83 20.32 12.42
C PRO A 262 -16.72 21.37 12.61
N SER A 263 -16.05 21.39 13.76
CA SER A 263 -15.04 22.40 14.09
C SER A 263 -13.62 22.08 13.62
N VAL A 264 -13.38 20.93 12.98
CA VAL A 264 -12.04 20.54 12.53
C VAL A 264 -12.10 19.71 11.25
N ILE A 265 -10.98 19.69 10.49
CA ILE A 265 -10.76 18.79 9.36
C ILE A 265 -9.43 18.06 9.62
N ALA A 266 -9.52 16.83 10.10
CA ALA A 266 -8.34 15.98 10.20
C ALA A 266 -8.00 15.41 8.82
N VAL A 267 -6.76 15.57 8.38
CA VAL A 267 -6.26 15.12 7.09
C VAL A 267 -4.90 14.45 7.25
N ALA A 268 -4.69 13.37 6.51
CA ALA A 268 -3.42 12.68 6.44
C ALA A 268 -3.09 12.29 5.00
N VAL A 269 -1.79 12.18 4.72
CA VAL A 269 -1.24 11.71 3.45
C VAL A 269 -0.27 10.58 3.71
N ASN A 270 -0.38 9.52 2.93
CA ASN A 270 0.62 8.48 2.77
C ASN A 270 0.84 8.24 1.27
N VAL A 271 2.01 7.72 0.91
CA VAL A 271 2.33 7.48 -0.51
C VAL A 271 2.86 6.07 -0.72
N GLY A 272 2.62 5.54 -1.93
CA GLY A 272 3.32 4.40 -2.50
C GLY A 272 4.22 4.88 -3.63
N CYS A 273 5.39 4.24 -3.82
CA CYS A 273 6.30 4.53 -4.93
C CYS A 273 5.85 3.83 -6.22
N TRP A 274 6.62 3.99 -7.29
CA TRP A 274 6.40 3.27 -8.55
C TRP A 274 6.32 1.75 -8.35
N SER A 275 7.11 1.22 -7.42
CA SER A 275 7.07 -0.20 -7.01
C SER A 275 6.06 -0.39 -5.86
N HIS A 276 4.79 -0.06 -6.11
CA HIS A 276 3.73 -0.14 -5.11
C HIS A 276 3.31 -1.58 -4.87
N ARG A 277 3.92 -2.22 -3.86
CA ARG A 277 3.74 -3.63 -3.50
C ARG A 277 2.58 -3.77 -2.54
N LYS A 278 1.43 -4.14 -3.08
CA LYS A 278 0.24 -4.52 -2.32
C LYS A 278 -0.28 -5.86 -2.83
N GLY A 279 -0.83 -6.65 -1.94
CA GLY A 279 -1.48 -7.91 -2.26
C GLY A 279 -2.92 -7.90 -1.75
N HIS A 280 -3.81 -8.61 -2.42
CA HIS A 280 -5.20 -8.77 -2.02
C HIS A 280 -5.61 -10.22 -2.20
N ILE A 281 -5.95 -10.88 -1.09
CA ILE A 281 -6.40 -12.27 -1.03
C ILE A 281 -7.69 -12.36 -0.20
N VAL A 282 -8.63 -13.16 -0.66
CA VAL A 282 -9.91 -13.41 0.03
C VAL A 282 -10.01 -14.89 0.35
N TRP A 283 -10.37 -15.20 1.58
CA TRP A 283 -10.62 -16.54 2.09
C TRP A 283 -12.09 -16.73 2.40
N ASP A 284 -12.64 -17.87 2.05
CA ASP A 284 -13.98 -18.27 2.44
C ASP A 284 -14.01 -19.07 3.76
N GLU A 285 -15.19 -19.39 4.25
CA GLU A 285 -15.41 -20.20 5.46
C GLU A 285 -14.91 -21.65 5.36
N GLN A 286 -14.72 -22.16 4.14
CA GLN A 286 -14.16 -23.50 3.86
C GLN A 286 -12.64 -23.46 3.78
N LEU A 287 -12.01 -22.28 3.98
CA LEU A 287 -10.57 -22.05 3.84
C LEU A 287 -10.06 -22.33 2.42
N SER A 288 -10.88 -22.05 1.41
CA SER A 288 -10.46 -21.83 0.04
C SER A 288 -10.14 -20.36 -0.15
N PHE A 289 -9.29 -20.04 -1.11
CA PHE A 289 -8.87 -18.65 -1.32
C PHE A 289 -8.87 -18.25 -2.79
N ALA A 290 -8.98 -16.93 -3.01
CA ALA A 290 -8.83 -16.30 -4.31
C ALA A 290 -7.90 -15.08 -4.19
N VAL A 291 -6.88 -15.02 -5.03
CA VAL A 291 -6.01 -13.83 -5.14
C VAL A 291 -6.63 -12.87 -6.15
N LYS A 292 -6.86 -11.64 -5.71
CA LYS A 292 -7.52 -10.58 -6.51
C LYS A 292 -6.56 -9.62 -7.19
N SER A 293 -5.33 -9.52 -6.68
CA SER A 293 -4.34 -8.53 -7.11
C SER A 293 -3.32 -9.05 -8.13
N HIS A 294 -3.12 -10.36 -8.21
CA HIS A 294 -2.08 -11.00 -9.02
C HIS A 294 -2.67 -12.23 -9.71
N LYS A 295 -3.04 -12.11 -10.97
CA LYS A 295 -3.67 -13.18 -11.75
C LYS A 295 -2.76 -14.41 -11.94
N GLU A 296 -1.45 -14.19 -11.98
CA GLU A 296 -0.47 -15.25 -12.20
C GLU A 296 0.01 -15.93 -10.89
N PHE A 297 -0.51 -15.53 -9.73
CA PHE A 297 -0.13 -16.19 -8.48
C PHE A 297 -0.61 -17.66 -8.48
N ALA A 298 0.33 -18.57 -8.29
CA ALA A 298 0.08 -20.01 -8.09
C ALA A 298 0.90 -20.50 -6.88
N LEU A 299 0.40 -21.58 -6.22
CA LEU A 299 1.06 -22.22 -5.08
C LEU A 299 2.21 -23.13 -5.51
#